data_bd0c8f6a731594c527428ca4187d8a71
#
_entry.id   bd0c8f6a731594c527428ca4187d8a71
#
_cell.length_a   1.000
_cell.length_b   1.000
_cell.length_c   1.000
_cell.angle_alpha   90.00
_cell.angle_beta   90.00
_cell.angle_gamma   90.00
#
_symmetry.space_group_name_H-M   'P 1'
#
loop_
_entity.id
_entity.type
_entity.pdbx_description
1 polymer ?
#
loop_
_entity_poly.entity_id
_entity_poly.type
_entity_poly.pdbx_seq_one_letter_code
_entity_poly.pdbx_strand_id
1 'polypeptide(L)'
;MQQRLPSLLDRPIAFAHRGASAHAQENTIDAFSLALRLGSTGLETDIWLTADGIPVLDHDGVVGGRLRKRPIANVARTALPAHIPSVDEFFDRLGTTFHLSIDVKDPLAFEAILRHSRLSNFTEQRLWLCHPDLEVLCAQSDMTSGGRRVHSTRLAKMTFGPERHAADLQRLGINALNMHHSDWSGGLTTLFHRFGILCFAWDIQFESKMTEILRMGMDAVYSDHVDMMMEVIDHESGSYSGHL
;
A
#
# COMPACT_ATOMS: atom_id res chain seq x y z
N MET A 1 29.70 -6.06 7.20
CA MET A 1 28.27 -5.69 7.38
C MET A 1 27.95 -4.49 6.49
N GLN A 2 26.92 -4.57 5.70
CA GLN A 2 26.46 -3.41 4.93
C GLN A 2 25.84 -2.39 5.91
N GLN A 3 26.30 -1.16 5.89
CA GLN A 3 25.79 -0.10 6.76
C GLN A 3 24.32 0.17 6.40
N ARG A 4 23.44 0.21 7.40
CA ARG A 4 22.02 0.54 7.21
C ARG A 4 21.90 2.05 6.92
N LEU A 5 21.19 2.40 5.84
CA LEU A 5 20.81 3.78 5.56
C LEU A 5 19.60 4.19 6.43
N PRO A 6 19.50 5.47 6.80
CA PRO A 6 18.37 5.95 7.58
C PRO A 6 17.09 5.93 6.76
N SER A 7 15.97 5.51 7.38
CA SER A 7 14.60 5.72 6.93
C SER A 7 14.13 7.11 7.37
N LEU A 8 13.13 7.68 6.72
CA LEU A 8 12.44 8.90 7.17
C LEU A 8 11.41 8.62 8.27
N LEU A 9 11.06 7.34 8.49
CA LEU A 9 10.20 6.90 9.58
C LEU A 9 11.03 6.19 10.65
N ASP A 10 10.66 6.36 11.92
CA ASP A 10 11.31 5.68 13.04
C ASP A 10 11.28 4.15 12.91
N ARG A 11 10.17 3.64 12.36
CA ARG A 11 10.01 2.24 12.02
C ARG A 11 9.32 2.12 10.66
N PRO A 12 9.77 1.21 9.78
CA PRO A 12 9.11 0.96 8.50
C PRO A 12 7.67 0.45 8.71
N ILE A 13 6.76 0.90 7.84
CA ILE A 13 5.40 0.37 7.81
C ILE A 13 5.43 -1.02 7.18
N ALA A 14 4.87 -2.00 7.87
CA ALA A 14 4.72 -3.37 7.41
C ALA A 14 3.34 -3.53 6.77
N PHE A 15 3.24 -3.41 5.46
CA PHE A 15 1.98 -3.62 4.74
C PHE A 15 1.79 -5.09 4.37
N ALA A 16 0.75 -5.71 4.93
CA ALA A 16 0.30 -7.04 4.53
C ALA A 16 -0.41 -6.95 3.17
N HIS A 17 0.24 -7.45 2.12
CA HIS A 17 -0.24 -7.37 0.73
C HIS A 17 -1.50 -8.24 0.56
N ARG A 18 -2.64 -7.58 0.32
CA ARG A 18 -3.99 -8.17 0.27
C ARG A 18 -4.34 -8.98 1.54
N GLY A 19 -3.83 -8.52 2.70
CA GLY A 19 -3.84 -9.27 3.95
C GLY A 19 -2.69 -10.26 4.07
N ALA A 20 -2.81 -11.27 4.95
CA ALA A 20 -1.84 -12.36 5.06
C ALA A 20 -2.05 -13.40 3.93
N SER A 21 -1.86 -12.97 2.68
CA SER A 21 -2.24 -13.72 1.46
C SER A 21 -1.43 -15.01 1.26
N ALA A 22 -0.26 -15.15 1.88
CA ALA A 22 0.46 -16.43 1.93
C ALA A 22 -0.26 -17.50 2.79
N HIS A 23 -1.17 -17.11 3.68
CA HIS A 23 -1.79 -17.99 4.68
C HIS A 23 -3.32 -18.05 4.58
N ALA A 24 -3.95 -17.10 3.89
CA ALA A 24 -5.41 -16.99 3.75
C ALA A 24 -5.78 -16.48 2.35
N GLN A 25 -7.04 -16.64 1.95
CA GLN A 25 -7.52 -16.08 0.69
C GLN A 25 -7.36 -14.56 0.69
N GLU A 26 -6.66 -14.02 -0.31
CA GLU A 26 -6.39 -12.59 -0.47
C GLU A 26 -7.66 -11.72 -0.50
N ASN A 27 -7.53 -10.46 -0.09
CA ASN A 27 -8.61 -9.46 -0.08
C ASN A 27 -9.87 -9.91 0.67
N THR A 28 -9.73 -10.74 1.72
CA THR A 28 -10.83 -11.15 2.60
C THR A 28 -10.65 -10.61 4.02
N ILE A 29 -11.75 -10.46 4.74
CA ILE A 29 -11.72 -10.08 6.16
C ILE A 29 -10.84 -11.02 6.99
N ASP A 30 -10.87 -12.32 6.67
CA ASP A 30 -10.06 -13.33 7.37
C ASP A 30 -8.55 -13.11 7.14
N ALA A 31 -8.14 -12.81 5.90
CA ALA A 31 -6.74 -12.50 5.57
C ALA A 31 -6.26 -11.22 6.27
N PHE A 32 -7.08 -10.17 6.28
CA PHE A 32 -6.76 -8.91 6.96
C PHE A 32 -6.70 -9.09 8.48
N SER A 33 -7.68 -9.80 9.07
CA SER A 33 -7.68 -10.11 10.50
C SER A 33 -6.47 -10.93 10.92
N LEU A 34 -6.07 -11.89 10.08
CA LEU A 34 -4.87 -12.70 10.32
C LEU A 34 -3.61 -11.82 10.28
N ALA A 35 -3.49 -10.92 9.29
CA ALA A 35 -2.36 -10.01 9.17
C ALA A 35 -2.18 -9.14 10.42
N LEU A 36 -3.26 -8.57 10.94
CA LEU A 36 -3.21 -7.77 12.19
C LEU A 36 -2.81 -8.62 13.40
N ARG A 37 -3.31 -9.87 13.51
CA ARG A 37 -2.89 -10.79 14.58
C ARG A 37 -1.42 -11.19 14.50
N LEU A 38 -0.86 -11.26 13.29
CA LEU A 38 0.58 -11.51 13.07
C LEU A 38 1.45 -10.27 13.31
N GLY A 39 0.83 -9.13 13.70
CA GLY A 39 1.54 -7.91 14.09
C GLY A 39 1.76 -6.91 12.98
N SER A 40 1.18 -7.09 11.77
CA SER A 40 1.27 -6.13 10.68
C SER A 40 0.82 -4.74 11.14
N THR A 41 1.58 -3.71 10.81
CA THR A 41 1.26 -2.32 11.15
C THR A 41 0.44 -1.61 10.07
N GLY A 42 0.30 -2.25 8.92
CA GLY A 42 -0.48 -1.78 7.78
C GLY A 42 -1.12 -2.92 7.01
N LEU A 43 -2.23 -2.62 6.38
CA LEU A 43 -2.91 -3.49 5.42
C LEU A 43 -2.83 -2.86 4.04
N GLU A 44 -2.70 -3.70 3.02
CA GLU A 44 -2.79 -3.28 1.63
C GLU A 44 -3.93 -4.02 0.94
N THR A 45 -4.61 -3.33 0.02
CA THR A 45 -5.71 -3.87 -0.77
C THR A 45 -5.95 -3.07 -2.03
N ASP A 46 -6.74 -3.62 -2.94
CA ASP A 46 -7.17 -3.00 -4.20
C ASP A 46 -8.65 -2.62 -4.12
N ILE A 47 -9.03 -1.46 -4.68
CA ILE A 47 -10.41 -0.96 -4.60
C ILE A 47 -11.05 -0.81 -5.98
N TRP A 48 -12.31 -1.26 -6.06
CA TRP A 48 -13.20 -1.09 -7.21
C TRP A 48 -14.55 -0.53 -6.79
N LEU A 49 -15.28 0.09 -7.71
CA LEU A 49 -16.69 0.43 -7.52
C LEU A 49 -17.60 -0.62 -8.17
N THR A 50 -18.67 -0.97 -7.47
CA THR A 50 -19.77 -1.79 -8.02
C THR A 50 -20.68 -0.94 -8.91
N ALA A 51 -21.59 -1.58 -9.65
CA ALA A 51 -22.59 -0.90 -10.49
C ALA A 51 -23.49 0.07 -9.72
N ASP A 52 -23.71 -0.18 -8.43
CA ASP A 52 -24.48 0.67 -7.51
C ASP A 52 -23.58 1.61 -6.66
N GLY A 53 -22.31 1.79 -7.05
CA GLY A 53 -21.38 2.77 -6.47
C GLY A 53 -20.84 2.40 -5.09
N ILE A 54 -20.92 1.13 -4.68
CA ILE A 54 -20.37 0.65 -3.41
C ILE A 54 -18.89 0.29 -3.60
N PRO A 55 -17.96 0.84 -2.81
CA PRO A 55 -16.55 0.47 -2.87
C PRO A 55 -16.31 -0.91 -2.25
N VAL A 56 -15.62 -1.78 -2.99
CA VAL A 56 -15.31 -3.17 -2.62
C VAL A 56 -13.85 -3.49 -2.84
N LEU A 57 -13.34 -4.50 -2.13
CA LEU A 57 -11.93 -4.89 -2.12
C LEU A 57 -11.73 -6.17 -2.92
N ASP A 58 -11.02 -6.06 -4.05
CA ASP A 58 -10.70 -7.19 -4.93
C ASP A 58 -9.55 -6.80 -5.86
N HIS A 59 -8.64 -7.72 -6.15
CA HIS A 59 -7.50 -7.41 -7.03
C HIS A 59 -7.89 -7.35 -8.51
N ASP A 60 -8.62 -8.36 -8.99
CA ASP A 60 -8.84 -8.57 -10.43
C ASP A 60 -9.92 -7.65 -11.01
N GLY A 61 -10.84 -7.15 -10.17
CA GLY A 61 -11.98 -6.33 -10.59
C GLY A 61 -12.99 -7.10 -11.44
N VAL A 62 -12.95 -8.42 -11.40
CA VAL A 62 -13.85 -9.29 -12.17
C VAL A 62 -14.38 -10.45 -11.33
N VAL A 63 -15.65 -10.77 -11.48
CA VAL A 63 -16.31 -11.88 -10.80
C VAL A 63 -16.95 -12.86 -11.78
N GLY A 64 -17.17 -14.08 -11.33
CA GLY A 64 -17.80 -15.14 -12.11
C GLY A 64 -16.83 -16.25 -12.50
N GLY A 65 -17.39 -17.34 -13.05
CA GLY A 65 -16.61 -18.50 -13.47
C GLY A 65 -15.81 -18.27 -14.76
N ARG A 66 -14.92 -19.21 -15.06
CA ARG A 66 -13.96 -19.14 -16.19
C ARG A 66 -14.56 -18.73 -17.54
N LEU A 67 -15.84 -19.04 -17.79
CA LEU A 67 -16.54 -18.77 -19.06
C LEU A 67 -17.44 -17.51 -19.03
N ARG A 68 -17.67 -16.91 -17.86
CA ARG A 68 -18.58 -15.76 -17.70
C ARG A 68 -18.03 -14.75 -16.70
N LYS A 69 -16.84 -14.23 -16.99
CA LYS A 69 -16.26 -13.12 -16.21
C LYS A 69 -17.09 -11.85 -16.46
N ARG A 70 -17.41 -11.14 -15.38
CA ARG A 70 -18.09 -9.84 -15.40
C ARG A 70 -17.27 -8.84 -14.61
N PRO A 71 -16.99 -7.64 -15.12
CA PRO A 71 -16.38 -6.57 -14.34
C PRO A 71 -17.22 -6.25 -13.08
N ILE A 72 -16.58 -6.01 -11.96
CA ILE A 72 -17.24 -5.59 -10.70
C ILE A 72 -18.08 -4.32 -10.94
N ALA A 73 -17.58 -3.40 -11.76
CA ALA A 73 -18.30 -2.19 -12.14
C ALA A 73 -19.66 -2.42 -12.83
N ASN A 74 -19.92 -3.65 -13.30
CA ASN A 74 -21.19 -4.03 -13.92
C ASN A 74 -22.07 -4.92 -13.02
N VAL A 75 -21.72 -5.07 -11.74
CA VAL A 75 -22.39 -5.96 -10.78
C VAL A 75 -22.76 -5.18 -9.52
N ALA A 76 -24.02 -5.26 -9.09
CA ALA A 76 -24.45 -4.68 -7.82
C ALA A 76 -23.79 -5.40 -6.63
N ARG A 77 -23.52 -4.68 -5.52
CA ARG A 77 -22.90 -5.24 -4.31
C ARG A 77 -23.59 -6.53 -3.83
N THR A 78 -24.93 -6.56 -3.86
CA THR A 78 -25.72 -7.71 -3.42
C THR A 78 -25.57 -8.96 -4.27
N ALA A 79 -25.03 -8.84 -5.48
CA ALA A 79 -24.78 -9.96 -6.40
C ALA A 79 -23.30 -10.39 -6.43
N LEU A 80 -22.44 -9.74 -5.64
CA LEU A 80 -21.05 -10.15 -5.48
C LEU A 80 -20.91 -11.32 -4.52
N PRO A 81 -19.86 -12.16 -4.69
CA PRO A 81 -19.51 -13.18 -3.72
C PRO A 81 -19.31 -12.60 -2.31
N ALA A 82 -19.74 -13.34 -1.29
CA ALA A 82 -19.66 -12.91 0.11
C ALA A 82 -18.23 -12.69 0.64
N HIS A 83 -17.22 -13.30 0.01
CA HIS A 83 -15.82 -13.15 0.40
C HIS A 83 -15.20 -11.82 -0.05
N ILE A 84 -15.82 -11.10 -1.01
CA ILE A 84 -15.39 -9.77 -1.44
C ILE A 84 -16.02 -8.74 -0.49
N PRO A 85 -15.28 -8.15 0.47
CA PRO A 85 -15.86 -7.22 1.42
C PRO A 85 -16.07 -5.83 0.80
N SER A 86 -17.08 -5.11 1.29
CA SER A 86 -17.15 -3.67 1.10
C SER A 86 -16.17 -2.94 2.04
N VAL A 87 -15.89 -1.68 1.72
CA VAL A 87 -15.06 -0.82 2.59
C VAL A 87 -15.71 -0.62 3.97
N ASP A 88 -17.03 -0.54 4.05
CA ASP A 88 -17.74 -0.45 5.34
C ASP A 88 -17.55 -1.72 6.17
N GLU A 89 -17.78 -2.90 5.58
CA GLU A 89 -17.53 -4.19 6.23
C GLU A 89 -16.08 -4.34 6.70
N PHE A 90 -15.12 -3.82 5.91
CA PHE A 90 -13.71 -3.82 6.26
C PHE A 90 -13.46 -3.00 7.53
N PHE A 91 -13.90 -1.75 7.61
CA PHE A 91 -13.70 -0.91 8.79
C PHE A 91 -14.49 -1.39 10.02
N ASP A 92 -15.73 -1.86 9.83
CA ASP A 92 -16.57 -2.39 10.90
C ASP A 92 -15.92 -3.61 11.58
N ARG A 93 -15.25 -4.46 10.82
CA ARG A 93 -14.66 -5.70 11.34
C ARG A 93 -13.23 -5.54 11.85
N LEU A 94 -12.46 -4.62 11.31
CA LEU A 94 -11.02 -4.50 11.59
C LEU A 94 -10.67 -3.27 12.42
N GLY A 95 -11.56 -2.29 12.49
CA GLY A 95 -11.29 -0.99 13.15
C GLY A 95 -10.40 -0.07 12.31
N THR A 96 -9.68 0.84 12.95
CA THR A 96 -9.00 1.97 12.28
C THR A 96 -7.61 2.27 12.82
N THR A 97 -6.95 1.33 13.52
CA THR A 97 -5.69 1.60 14.24
C THR A 97 -4.41 1.28 13.45
N PHE A 98 -4.53 0.83 12.21
CA PHE A 98 -3.44 0.44 11.31
C PHE A 98 -3.23 1.47 10.19
N HIS A 99 -2.14 1.35 9.41
CA HIS A 99 -1.99 2.02 8.12
C HIS A 99 -2.77 1.28 7.04
N LEU A 100 -3.39 1.99 6.11
CA LEU A 100 -4.12 1.39 5.00
C LEU A 100 -3.56 1.90 3.67
N SER A 101 -2.97 1.01 2.88
CA SER A 101 -2.52 1.27 1.52
C SER A 101 -3.55 0.74 0.53
N ILE A 102 -4.06 1.59 -0.34
CA ILE A 102 -5.08 1.22 -1.32
C ILE A 102 -4.57 1.48 -2.73
N ASP A 103 -4.48 0.43 -3.53
CA ASP A 103 -4.28 0.53 -4.96
C ASP A 103 -5.62 0.83 -5.64
N VAL A 104 -5.79 2.09 -6.05
CA VAL A 104 -7.06 2.58 -6.59
C VAL A 104 -7.15 2.18 -8.05
N LYS A 105 -7.89 1.10 -8.36
CA LYS A 105 -8.03 0.56 -9.71
C LYS A 105 -9.06 1.33 -10.54
N ASP A 106 -10.08 1.86 -9.90
CA ASP A 106 -11.09 2.72 -10.51
C ASP A 106 -10.90 4.16 -9.99
N PRO A 107 -10.52 5.14 -10.83
CA PRO A 107 -10.35 6.52 -10.39
C PRO A 107 -11.58 7.13 -9.71
N LEU A 108 -12.78 6.67 -10.00
CA LEU A 108 -14.01 7.13 -9.32
C LEU A 108 -14.08 6.64 -7.87
N ALA A 109 -13.30 5.63 -7.49
CA ALA A 109 -13.25 5.12 -6.13
C ALA A 109 -12.49 6.04 -5.15
N PHE A 110 -11.70 7.02 -5.63
CA PHE A 110 -11.00 7.96 -4.74
C PHE A 110 -11.96 8.72 -3.80
N GLU A 111 -13.04 9.28 -4.35
CA GLU A 111 -14.03 9.99 -3.53
C GLU A 111 -14.74 9.03 -2.56
N ALA A 112 -15.08 7.83 -3.04
CA ALA A 112 -15.75 6.83 -2.22
C ALA A 112 -14.90 6.43 -1.01
N ILE A 113 -13.62 6.08 -1.21
CA ILE A 113 -12.75 5.67 -0.08
C ILE A 113 -12.51 6.81 0.91
N LEU A 114 -12.33 8.04 0.46
CA LEU A 114 -12.18 9.19 1.35
C LEU A 114 -13.44 9.43 2.18
N ARG A 115 -14.63 9.31 1.59
CA ARG A 115 -15.89 9.43 2.29
C ARG A 115 -16.06 8.34 3.35
N HIS A 116 -15.84 7.06 2.98
CA HIS A 116 -16.00 5.93 3.90
C HIS A 116 -14.97 5.95 5.03
N SER A 117 -13.72 6.32 4.75
CA SER A 117 -12.69 6.46 5.79
C SER A 117 -13.06 7.54 6.83
N ARG A 118 -13.62 8.68 6.40
CA ARG A 118 -14.09 9.73 7.29
C ARG A 118 -15.28 9.26 8.14
N LEU A 119 -16.26 8.58 7.54
CA LEU A 119 -17.40 8.01 8.25
C LEU A 119 -16.98 7.01 9.33
N SER A 120 -15.92 6.26 9.08
CA SER A 120 -15.33 5.28 10.01
C SER A 120 -14.32 5.91 11.00
N ASN A 121 -14.14 7.24 11.00
CA ASN A 121 -13.12 7.94 11.79
C ASN A 121 -11.69 7.44 11.57
N PHE A 122 -11.38 6.98 10.36
CA PHE A 122 -10.03 6.55 10.01
C PHE A 122 -9.10 7.77 9.89
N THR A 123 -7.91 7.67 10.49
CA THR A 123 -6.93 8.76 10.48
C THR A 123 -6.32 8.93 9.10
N GLU A 124 -6.54 10.08 8.48
CA GLU A 124 -6.10 10.40 7.12
C GLU A 124 -4.58 10.24 6.92
N GLN A 125 -3.78 10.53 7.95
CA GLN A 125 -2.33 10.34 7.92
C GLN A 125 -1.89 8.88 7.78
N ARG A 126 -2.81 7.94 8.01
CA ARG A 126 -2.58 6.49 7.85
C ARG A 126 -3.16 5.93 6.56
N LEU A 127 -3.88 6.75 5.77
CA LEU A 127 -4.44 6.35 4.47
C LEU A 127 -3.46 6.70 3.34
N TRP A 128 -3.06 5.69 2.56
CA TRP A 128 -2.13 5.78 1.45
C TRP A 128 -2.84 5.40 0.16
N LEU A 129 -3.04 6.35 -0.73
CA LEU A 129 -3.77 6.17 -1.99
C LEU A 129 -2.77 6.01 -3.12
N CYS A 130 -2.65 4.80 -3.61
CA CYS A 130 -1.69 4.40 -4.64
C CYS A 130 -2.33 4.45 -6.03
N HIS A 131 -1.61 5.01 -7.00
CA HIS A 131 -1.99 4.95 -8.41
C HIS A 131 -0.75 5.07 -9.32
N PRO A 132 -0.70 4.36 -10.48
CA PRO A 132 0.45 4.43 -11.40
C PRO A 132 0.50 5.69 -12.26
N ASP A 133 -0.60 6.42 -12.39
CA ASP A 133 -0.72 7.63 -13.19
C ASP A 133 -0.67 8.87 -12.29
N LEU A 134 0.35 9.72 -12.49
CA LEU A 134 0.51 10.99 -11.77
C LEU A 134 -0.60 12.00 -12.07
N GLU A 135 -1.15 12.01 -13.29
CA GLU A 135 -2.23 12.93 -13.64
C GLU A 135 -3.48 12.60 -12.83
N VAL A 136 -3.79 11.31 -12.69
CA VAL A 136 -4.89 10.84 -11.84
C VAL A 136 -4.67 11.25 -10.37
N LEU A 137 -3.47 11.04 -9.82
CA LEU A 137 -3.13 11.45 -8.45
C LEU A 137 -3.22 12.98 -8.26
N CYS A 138 -2.84 13.75 -9.27
CA CYS A 138 -2.88 15.21 -9.21
C CYS A 138 -4.32 15.74 -9.33
N ALA A 139 -5.17 15.12 -10.16
CA ALA A 139 -6.57 15.48 -10.27
C ALA A 139 -7.34 15.34 -8.94
N GLN A 140 -6.82 14.50 -8.03
CA GLN A 140 -7.38 14.31 -6.68
C GLN A 140 -6.81 15.30 -5.63
N SER A 141 -5.91 16.23 -6.02
CA SER A 141 -5.25 17.13 -5.07
C SER A 141 -6.22 17.99 -4.25
N ASP A 142 -7.29 18.46 -4.86
CA ASP A 142 -8.29 19.32 -4.22
C ASP A 142 -9.26 18.52 -3.31
N MET A 143 -9.45 17.23 -3.59
CA MET A 143 -10.29 16.33 -2.81
C MET A 143 -9.55 15.70 -1.62
N THR A 144 -8.22 15.67 -1.69
CA THR A 144 -7.37 15.00 -0.69
C THR A 144 -6.91 15.91 0.45
N SER A 145 -7.80 16.71 1.03
CA SER A 145 -7.53 17.15 2.40
C SER A 145 -7.47 15.97 3.38
N GLY A 146 -7.32 14.73 2.91
CA GLY A 146 -7.61 13.55 3.68
C GLY A 146 -6.83 12.27 3.45
N GLY A 147 -5.83 12.21 2.59
CA GLY A 147 -5.05 10.99 2.38
C GLY A 147 -3.65 11.29 1.82
N ARG A 148 -2.72 10.39 2.02
CA ARG A 148 -1.38 10.49 1.46
C ARG A 148 -1.34 9.87 0.07
N ARG A 149 -0.81 10.59 -0.92
CA ARG A 149 -0.71 10.14 -2.31
C ARG A 149 0.59 9.39 -2.55
N VAL A 150 0.46 8.22 -3.19
CA VAL A 150 1.59 7.34 -3.49
C VAL A 150 1.65 7.07 -4.99
N HIS A 151 2.76 7.40 -5.62
CA HIS A 151 2.98 7.04 -7.01
C HIS A 151 3.56 5.62 -7.09
N SER A 152 2.77 4.67 -7.63
CA SER A 152 3.20 3.28 -7.85
C SER A 152 3.72 3.11 -9.26
N THR A 153 5.05 2.85 -9.42
CA THR A 153 5.66 2.77 -10.75
C THR A 153 6.86 1.82 -10.80
N ARG A 154 7.62 1.86 -11.86
CA ARG A 154 8.89 1.13 -12.06
C ARG A 154 9.97 2.13 -12.43
N LEU A 155 11.21 1.87 -12.02
CA LEU A 155 12.36 2.73 -12.36
C LEU A 155 12.47 2.95 -13.88
N ALA A 156 12.25 1.90 -14.66
CA ALA A 156 12.30 1.96 -16.13
C ALA A 156 11.23 2.89 -16.77
N LYS A 157 10.18 3.28 -16.02
CA LYS A 157 9.15 4.22 -16.49
C LYS A 157 9.49 5.68 -16.22
N MET A 158 10.59 5.98 -15.53
CA MET A 158 11.04 7.35 -15.25
C MET A 158 11.80 7.92 -16.45
N THR A 159 11.07 8.41 -17.44
CA THR A 159 11.59 8.83 -18.76
C THR A 159 12.72 9.85 -18.68
N PHE A 160 12.69 10.76 -17.69
CA PHE A 160 13.68 11.83 -17.51
C PHE A 160 14.65 11.57 -16.34
N GLY A 161 14.75 10.31 -15.89
CA GLY A 161 15.61 9.90 -14.80
C GLY A 161 15.00 10.14 -13.39
N PRO A 162 15.58 9.47 -12.37
CA PRO A 162 15.04 9.51 -11.02
C PRO A 162 15.18 10.89 -10.36
N GLU A 163 16.21 11.69 -10.67
CA GLU A 163 16.41 13.03 -10.11
C GLU A 163 15.27 13.97 -10.51
N ARG A 164 14.93 13.99 -11.79
CA ARG A 164 13.81 14.79 -12.30
C ARG A 164 12.49 14.30 -11.71
N HIS A 165 12.33 12.99 -11.63
CA HIS A 165 11.14 12.37 -11.08
C HIS A 165 10.94 12.75 -9.60
N ALA A 166 12.00 12.69 -8.78
CA ALA A 166 11.95 13.11 -7.37
C ALA A 166 11.52 14.57 -7.21
N ALA A 167 12.09 15.48 -8.02
CA ALA A 167 11.72 16.89 -8.01
C ALA A 167 10.25 17.11 -8.43
N ASP A 168 9.75 16.37 -9.43
CA ASP A 168 8.37 16.45 -9.87
C ASP A 168 7.40 15.93 -8.79
N LEU A 169 7.71 14.80 -8.13
CA LEU A 169 6.91 14.27 -7.01
C LEU A 169 6.81 15.30 -5.86
N GLN A 170 7.93 15.92 -5.47
CA GLN A 170 7.95 16.96 -4.43
C GLN A 170 7.08 18.14 -4.84
N ARG A 171 7.25 18.67 -6.05
CA ARG A 171 6.47 19.80 -6.60
C ARG A 171 4.97 19.51 -6.65
N LEU A 172 4.59 18.28 -6.93
CA LEU A 172 3.20 17.82 -7.01
C LEU A 172 2.61 17.45 -5.64
N GLY A 173 3.41 17.50 -4.57
CA GLY A 173 3.00 17.13 -3.22
C GLY A 173 2.67 15.65 -3.07
N ILE A 174 3.31 14.76 -3.85
CA ILE A 174 3.23 13.31 -3.69
C ILE A 174 4.04 12.91 -2.46
N ASN A 175 3.48 12.06 -1.60
CA ASN A 175 4.09 11.74 -0.32
C ASN A 175 5.07 10.57 -0.37
N ALA A 176 4.82 9.59 -1.26
CA ALA A 176 5.65 8.40 -1.37
C ALA A 176 5.78 7.91 -2.81
N LEU A 177 6.88 7.21 -3.06
CA LEU A 177 7.14 6.45 -4.27
C LEU A 177 7.15 4.96 -3.94
N ASN A 178 6.30 4.18 -4.60
CA ASN A 178 6.22 2.73 -4.45
C ASN A 178 6.74 2.03 -5.70
N MET A 179 7.82 1.24 -5.56
CA MET A 179 8.41 0.47 -6.66
C MET A 179 8.65 -0.98 -6.26
N HIS A 180 8.76 -1.85 -7.25
CA HIS A 180 9.18 -3.22 -7.04
C HIS A 180 10.55 -3.25 -6.34
N HIS A 181 10.76 -4.20 -5.43
CA HIS A 181 11.99 -4.28 -4.63
C HIS A 181 13.27 -4.30 -5.49
N SER A 182 13.23 -4.88 -6.70
CA SER A 182 14.41 -4.97 -7.59
C SER A 182 14.81 -3.63 -8.24
N ASP A 183 13.96 -2.61 -8.18
CA ASP A 183 14.23 -1.30 -8.75
C ASP A 183 14.95 -0.37 -7.75
N TRP A 184 15.03 -0.76 -6.49
CA TRP A 184 15.64 0.03 -5.43
C TRP A 184 17.14 -0.19 -5.28
N SER A 185 17.82 0.87 -4.89
CA SER A 185 19.20 0.87 -4.39
C SER A 185 19.34 1.90 -3.28
N GLY A 186 20.32 1.77 -2.41
CA GLY A 186 20.56 2.76 -1.35
C GLY A 186 20.79 4.19 -1.89
N GLY A 187 21.37 4.32 -3.09
CA GLY A 187 21.52 5.61 -3.76
C GLY A 187 20.18 6.23 -4.14
N LEU A 188 19.26 5.45 -4.67
CA LEU A 188 17.91 5.92 -5.02
C LEU A 188 17.10 6.28 -3.77
N THR A 189 17.15 5.46 -2.72
CA THR A 189 16.49 5.79 -1.46
C THR A 189 16.97 7.13 -0.91
N THR A 190 18.30 7.32 -0.83
CA THR A 190 18.90 8.58 -0.40
C THR A 190 18.48 9.76 -1.29
N LEU A 191 18.39 9.55 -2.60
CA LEU A 191 17.94 10.58 -3.54
C LEU A 191 16.50 11.02 -3.22
N PHE A 192 15.53 10.08 -3.15
CA PHE A 192 14.13 10.42 -2.90
C PHE A 192 13.92 11.01 -1.50
N HIS A 193 14.63 10.54 -0.49
CA HIS A 193 14.59 11.10 0.87
C HIS A 193 15.04 12.57 0.90
N ARG A 194 16.03 12.98 0.08
CA ARG A 194 16.43 14.41 -0.02
C ARG A 194 15.30 15.31 -0.52
N PHE A 195 14.35 14.77 -1.26
CA PHE A 195 13.15 15.48 -1.70
C PHE A 195 11.95 15.30 -0.74
N GLY A 196 12.17 14.65 0.42
CA GLY A 196 11.12 14.37 1.39
C GLY A 196 10.10 13.32 0.93
N ILE A 197 10.44 12.50 -0.08
CA ILE A 197 9.60 11.45 -0.61
C ILE A 197 9.90 10.14 0.13
N LEU A 198 8.89 9.54 0.73
CA LEU A 198 8.99 8.23 1.36
C LEU A 198 9.19 7.14 0.30
N CYS A 199 9.99 6.12 0.64
CA CYS A 199 10.35 5.03 -0.25
C CYS A 199 9.68 3.73 0.18
N PHE A 200 8.82 3.19 -0.67
CA PHE A 200 8.06 1.97 -0.45
C PHE A 200 8.50 0.88 -1.43
N ALA A 201 8.60 -0.37 -0.95
CA ALA A 201 9.03 -1.49 -1.79
C ALA A 201 8.04 -2.65 -1.72
N TRP A 202 7.57 -3.12 -2.87
CA TRP A 202 6.61 -4.23 -2.99
C TRP A 202 7.23 -5.51 -3.56
N ASP A 203 6.48 -6.63 -3.41
CA ASP A 203 6.83 -8.00 -3.81
C ASP A 203 8.06 -8.56 -3.09
N ILE A 204 8.11 -8.38 -1.75
CA ILE A 204 9.22 -8.89 -0.94
C ILE A 204 8.77 -10.18 -0.26
N GLN A 205 9.15 -11.32 -0.83
CA GLN A 205 8.65 -12.65 -0.43
C GLN A 205 9.72 -13.52 0.27
N PHE A 206 10.95 -13.00 0.46
CA PHE A 206 12.06 -13.73 1.05
C PHE A 206 12.79 -12.90 2.11
N GLU A 207 13.16 -13.54 3.23
CA GLU A 207 13.86 -12.94 4.37
C GLU A 207 15.11 -12.16 3.96
N SER A 208 15.97 -12.78 3.13
CA SER A 208 17.21 -12.16 2.66
C SER A 208 16.96 -10.88 1.87
N LYS A 209 15.88 -10.84 1.06
CA LYS A 209 15.49 -9.67 0.30
C LYS A 209 14.87 -8.61 1.21
N MET A 210 14.06 -9.00 2.18
CA MET A 210 13.49 -8.10 3.19
C MET A 210 14.62 -7.39 3.96
N THR A 211 15.61 -8.15 4.44
CA THR A 211 16.80 -7.61 5.13
C THR A 211 17.56 -6.61 4.26
N GLU A 212 17.81 -6.98 3.00
CA GLU A 212 18.51 -6.11 2.03
C GLU A 212 17.78 -4.78 1.84
N ILE A 213 16.49 -4.83 1.60
CA ILE A 213 15.65 -3.66 1.33
C ILE A 213 15.53 -2.75 2.58
N LEU A 214 15.35 -3.32 3.77
CA LEU A 214 15.30 -2.54 5.00
C LEU A 214 16.64 -1.80 5.26
N ARG A 215 17.77 -2.43 4.94
CA ARG A 215 19.09 -1.80 5.07
C ARG A 215 19.35 -0.69 4.05
N MET A 216 18.58 -0.63 2.97
CA MET A 216 18.59 0.50 2.04
C MET A 216 17.84 1.72 2.59
N GLY A 217 17.17 1.62 3.76
CA GLY A 217 16.45 2.73 4.40
C GLY A 217 14.98 2.86 3.95
N MET A 218 14.34 1.74 3.55
CA MET A 218 12.91 1.77 3.16
C MET A 218 12.01 2.23 4.31
N ASP A 219 11.01 3.05 3.96
CA ASP A 219 10.00 3.56 4.88
C ASP A 219 8.78 2.64 4.99
N ALA A 220 8.52 1.84 3.95
CA ALA A 220 7.49 0.80 3.99
C ALA A 220 7.85 -0.39 3.08
N VAL A 221 7.35 -1.55 3.46
CA VAL A 221 7.54 -2.81 2.72
C VAL A 221 6.22 -3.57 2.61
N TYR A 222 6.04 -4.29 1.49
CA TYR A 222 4.86 -5.09 1.23
C TYR A 222 5.25 -6.55 1.03
N SER A 223 4.56 -7.45 1.74
CA SER A 223 4.78 -8.90 1.64
C SER A 223 3.48 -9.68 1.82
N ASP A 224 3.39 -10.83 1.17
CA ASP A 224 2.36 -11.85 1.41
C ASP A 224 2.62 -12.61 2.72
N HIS A 225 3.91 -12.74 3.10
CA HIS A 225 4.40 -13.46 4.28
C HIS A 225 4.56 -12.50 5.47
N VAL A 226 3.45 -12.22 6.16
CA VAL A 226 3.42 -11.24 7.25
C VAL A 226 4.26 -11.66 8.44
N ASP A 227 4.27 -12.94 8.79
CA ASP A 227 5.08 -13.55 9.85
C ASP A 227 6.58 -13.27 9.63
N MET A 228 7.10 -13.66 8.46
CA MET A 228 8.49 -13.40 8.06
C MET A 228 8.80 -11.90 8.04
N MET A 229 7.90 -11.08 7.45
CA MET A 229 8.08 -9.62 7.37
C MET A 229 8.25 -8.99 8.76
N MET A 230 7.38 -9.37 9.71
CA MET A 230 7.43 -8.82 11.07
C MET A 230 8.67 -9.26 11.82
N GLU A 231 9.06 -10.55 11.71
CA GLU A 231 10.28 -11.08 12.33
C GLU A 231 11.53 -10.33 11.86
N VAL A 232 11.66 -10.11 10.55
CA VAL A 232 12.82 -9.38 9.99
C VAL A 232 12.82 -7.90 10.39
N ILE A 233 11.66 -7.23 10.38
CA ILE A 233 11.57 -5.83 10.82
C ILE A 233 11.95 -5.69 12.30
N ASP A 234 11.50 -6.59 13.17
CA ASP A 234 11.82 -6.59 14.60
C ASP A 234 13.30 -6.80 14.83
N HIS A 235 13.91 -7.78 14.15
CA HIS A 235 15.34 -8.05 14.21
C HIS A 235 16.18 -6.85 13.75
N GLU A 236 15.87 -6.27 12.60
CA GLU A 236 16.61 -5.12 12.05
C GLU A 236 16.38 -3.82 12.88
N SER A 237 15.22 -3.66 13.53
CA SER A 237 14.91 -2.52 14.40
C SER A 237 15.57 -2.66 15.79
N GLY A 238 15.60 -3.87 16.36
CA GLY A 238 16.21 -4.17 17.66
C GLY A 238 17.75 -4.05 17.66
N SER A 239 18.39 -4.29 16.53
CA SER A 239 19.83 -4.13 16.36
C SER A 239 20.32 -2.67 16.49
N TYR A 240 19.42 -1.70 16.46
CA TYR A 240 19.76 -0.27 16.59
C TYR A 240 19.77 0.24 18.05
N SER A 241 19.10 -0.47 18.99
CA SER A 241 19.01 -0.06 20.39
C SER A 241 20.26 -0.44 21.24
N GLY A 242 21.26 -1.04 20.65
CA GLY A 242 22.45 -1.55 21.35
C GLY A 242 23.72 -0.68 21.28
N HIS A 243 23.69 0.51 20.68
CA HIS A 243 24.84 1.40 20.52
C HIS A 243 24.47 2.87 20.76
N LEU A 244 24.07 3.20 21.98
CA LEU A 244 24.09 4.55 22.54
C LEU A 244 24.90 4.54 23.84
#